data_bb35a0ecb5cb8faadbbd1f0e08d953cd
#
_entry.id   bb35a0ecb5cb8faadbbd1f0e08d953cd
#
_cell.length_a   1.000
_cell.length_b   1.000
_cell.length_c   1.000
_cell.angle_alpha   90.00
_cell.angle_beta   90.00
_cell.angle_gamma   90.00
#
_symmetry.space_group_name_H-M   'P 1'
#
loop_
_entity.id
_entity.type
_entity.pdbx_description
1 polymer ?
#
loop_
_entity_poly.entity_id
_entity_poly.type
_entity_poly.pdbx_seq_one_letter_code
_entity_poly.pdbx_strand_id
1 'polypeptide(L)'
;AYWSFDDKKLIFQSNNNNWGVECDQMFIMDFDDTFDKSQPKMVSTGNGRTTCSYFLPDNEHFIYASTHLKDDNCPEAPLRKEGKYVWPIYDSFDIFISDLEGNITGQLTNEKGYDAEATISPHGDKIVFTSTRNGDLDLYTMNIDGSNVKQITFDLGYDGGAFFSPDGSKLIFRSSRPKTEKEIKENKGLLDQGLVQPTNMELYICDSDGKNLRQLTDLGNANWSPVFHPSGKKILFSSNFEAERGFPFNLYMIDLDGKNLTRV
;
A
#
# COMPACT_ATOMS: atom_id res chain seq x y z
N ALA A 1 -5.05 6.70 4.74
CA ALA A 1 -5.92 6.59 5.92
C ALA A 1 -6.99 5.54 5.66
N TYR A 2 -7.34 4.76 6.69
CA TYR A 2 -8.33 3.70 6.60
C TYR A 2 -9.23 3.69 7.83
N TRP A 3 -10.50 3.41 7.60
CA TRP A 3 -11.48 3.21 8.67
C TRP A 3 -11.32 1.85 9.33
N SER A 4 -11.65 1.77 10.62
CA SER A 4 -11.91 0.50 11.29
C SER A 4 -13.14 -0.19 10.69
N PHE A 5 -13.26 -1.49 10.85
CA PHE A 5 -14.38 -2.26 10.27
C PHE A 5 -15.73 -1.91 10.92
N ASP A 6 -15.73 -1.27 12.09
CA ASP A 6 -16.93 -0.76 12.77
C ASP A 6 -17.21 0.74 12.51
N ASP A 7 -16.44 1.35 11.58
CA ASP A 7 -16.53 2.78 11.18
C ASP A 7 -16.34 3.80 12.32
N LYS A 8 -15.72 3.41 13.45
CA LYS A 8 -15.55 4.28 14.62
C LYS A 8 -14.17 4.93 14.74
N LYS A 9 -13.18 4.41 14.04
CA LYS A 9 -11.81 4.88 14.11
C LYS A 9 -11.22 5.09 12.73
N LEU A 10 -10.33 6.06 12.62
CA LEU A 10 -9.50 6.27 11.43
C LEU A 10 -8.05 6.09 11.81
N ILE A 11 -7.33 5.20 11.11
CA ILE A 11 -5.87 5.09 11.19
C ILE A 11 -5.23 5.78 10.00
N PHE A 12 -4.16 6.53 10.23
CA PHE A 12 -3.45 7.26 9.18
C PHE A 12 -1.99 7.49 9.54
N GLN A 13 -1.15 7.69 8.54
CA GLN A 13 0.24 8.11 8.74
C GLN A 13 0.36 9.62 8.64
N SER A 14 1.27 10.19 9.44
CA SER A 14 1.60 11.60 9.42
C SER A 14 3.02 11.85 9.87
N ASN A 15 3.64 12.89 9.30
CA ASN A 15 4.92 13.48 9.72
C ASN A 15 4.73 14.92 10.19
N ASN A 16 3.60 15.22 10.82
CA ASN A 16 3.30 16.58 11.29
C ASN A 16 4.21 16.94 12.47
N ASN A 17 5.14 17.85 12.24
CA ASN A 17 6.09 18.33 13.26
C ASN A 17 5.41 18.89 14.53
N ASN A 18 4.18 19.42 14.41
CA ASN A 18 3.42 19.89 15.58
C ASN A 18 3.02 18.73 16.54
N TRP A 19 3.11 17.48 16.08
CA TRP A 19 2.86 16.28 16.88
C TRP A 19 4.14 15.62 17.38
N GLY A 20 5.30 16.30 17.22
CA GLY A 20 6.59 15.86 17.78
C GLY A 20 7.23 14.70 17.02
N VAL A 21 6.89 14.50 15.74
CA VAL A 21 7.46 13.45 14.90
C VAL A 21 8.31 14.01 13.77
N GLU A 22 9.47 13.41 13.54
CA GLU A 22 10.41 13.80 12.48
C GLU A 22 10.12 13.12 11.15
N CYS A 23 9.54 11.93 11.19
CA CYS A 23 9.11 11.20 10.01
C CYS A 23 7.74 10.52 10.20
N ASP A 24 7.25 9.89 9.14
CA ASP A 24 5.92 9.29 9.16
C ASP A 24 5.76 8.31 10.31
N GLN A 25 4.72 8.54 11.14
CA GLN A 25 4.28 7.68 12.22
C GLN A 25 2.79 7.37 12.07
N MET A 26 2.30 6.31 12.72
CA MET A 26 0.89 5.93 12.69
C MET A 26 0.12 6.60 13.81
N PHE A 27 -1.04 7.14 13.45
CA PHE A 27 -1.96 7.81 14.36
C PHE A 27 -3.37 7.22 14.21
N ILE A 28 -4.10 7.18 15.31
CA ILE A 28 -5.53 6.84 15.35
C ILE A 28 -6.32 8.03 15.86
N MET A 29 -7.48 8.25 15.26
CA MET A 29 -8.52 9.16 15.74
C MET A 29 -9.81 8.37 15.96
N ASP A 30 -10.50 8.67 17.05
CA ASP A 30 -11.88 8.23 17.26
C ASP A 30 -12.85 9.18 16.53
N PHE A 31 -13.89 8.59 15.98
CA PHE A 31 -15.01 9.33 15.40
C PHE A 31 -16.27 8.94 16.13
N ASP A 32 -16.96 9.93 16.66
CA ASP A 32 -18.33 9.82 17.13
C ASP A 32 -19.30 10.49 16.13
N ASP A 33 -20.59 10.34 16.36
CA ASP A 33 -21.63 10.91 15.51
C ASP A 33 -21.60 12.46 15.45
N THR A 34 -20.81 13.11 16.29
CA THR A 34 -20.67 14.56 16.36
C THR A 34 -19.49 15.08 15.55
N PHE A 35 -18.61 14.21 15.05
CA PHE A 35 -17.32 14.58 14.46
C PHE A 35 -16.50 15.50 15.35
N ASP A 36 -16.70 15.42 16.66
CA ASP A 36 -15.94 16.22 17.59
C ASP A 36 -14.49 15.76 17.61
N LYS A 37 -13.59 16.72 17.55
CA LYS A 37 -12.18 16.58 17.23
C LYS A 37 -11.41 15.87 18.35
N SER A 38 -11.45 14.53 18.36
CA SER A 38 -10.47 13.80 19.16
C SER A 38 -9.07 14.15 18.66
N GLN A 39 -8.15 14.39 19.59
CA GLN A 39 -6.75 14.60 19.22
C GLN A 39 -6.18 13.27 18.71
N PRO A 40 -5.44 13.25 17.57
CA PRO A 40 -4.81 12.04 17.11
C PRO A 40 -3.86 11.47 18.16
N LYS A 41 -4.00 10.16 18.43
CA LYS A 41 -3.09 9.40 19.29
C LYS A 41 -2.08 8.67 18.42
N MET A 42 -0.78 8.86 18.65
CA MET A 42 0.27 8.06 18.02
C MET A 42 0.21 6.63 18.55
N VAL A 43 0.23 5.66 17.63
CA VAL A 43 0.13 4.22 17.92
C VAL A 43 1.27 3.40 17.31
N SER A 44 2.29 4.06 16.78
CA SER A 44 3.57 3.46 16.41
C SER A 44 4.66 3.82 17.43
N THR A 45 5.84 3.24 17.27
CA THR A 45 6.93 3.35 18.26
C THR A 45 7.50 4.76 18.42
N GLY A 46 7.29 5.66 17.47
CA GLY A 46 7.97 6.96 17.39
C GLY A 46 9.37 6.88 16.76
N ASN A 47 9.91 5.66 16.60
CA ASN A 47 11.22 5.40 16.02
C ASN A 47 11.13 4.97 14.57
N GLY A 48 12.18 5.25 13.79
CA GLY A 48 12.23 4.91 12.38
C GLY A 48 11.13 5.59 11.56
N ARG A 49 10.81 5.02 10.42
CA ARG A 49 9.72 5.44 9.54
C ARG A 49 8.64 4.37 9.49
N THR A 50 7.39 4.77 9.49
CA THR A 50 6.25 3.87 9.30
C THR A 50 5.52 4.15 7.99
N THR A 51 4.80 3.17 7.48
CA THR A 51 3.93 3.32 6.30
C THR A 51 2.79 2.30 6.30
N CYS A 52 1.72 2.61 5.56
CA CYS A 52 0.69 1.65 5.12
C CYS A 52 0.11 0.81 6.26
N SER A 53 -0.65 1.44 7.14
CA SER A 53 -1.41 0.74 8.18
C SER A 53 -2.76 0.24 7.67
N TYR A 54 -3.30 -0.82 8.29
CA TYR A 54 -4.64 -1.34 8.03
C TYR A 54 -5.20 -2.03 9.27
N PHE A 55 -6.49 -1.78 9.60
CA PHE A 55 -7.13 -2.44 10.75
C PHE A 55 -7.36 -3.91 10.50
N LEU A 56 -7.35 -4.71 11.58
CA LEU A 56 -7.89 -6.06 11.59
C LEU A 56 -9.43 -6.01 11.77
N PRO A 57 -10.15 -7.04 11.29
CA PRO A 57 -11.60 -7.12 11.47
C PRO A 57 -12.08 -7.20 12.92
N ASP A 58 -11.19 -7.50 13.87
CA ASP A 58 -11.48 -7.49 15.31
C ASP A 58 -11.66 -6.07 15.88
N ASN A 59 -11.25 -5.02 15.13
CA ASN A 59 -11.23 -3.61 15.56
C ASN A 59 -10.38 -3.35 16.82
N GLU A 60 -9.53 -4.29 17.21
CA GLU A 60 -8.63 -4.21 18.37
C GLU A 60 -7.16 -4.17 17.97
N HIS A 61 -6.84 -4.59 16.75
CA HIS A 61 -5.49 -4.62 16.21
C HIS A 61 -5.40 -3.95 14.83
N PHE A 62 -4.18 -3.58 14.47
CA PHE A 62 -3.83 -3.11 13.13
C PHE A 62 -2.45 -3.60 12.72
N ILE A 63 -2.21 -3.68 11.41
CA ILE A 63 -0.88 -3.92 10.84
C ILE A 63 -0.30 -2.63 10.29
N TYR A 64 1.02 -2.52 10.27
CA TYR A 64 1.76 -1.44 9.61
C TYR A 64 3.17 -1.89 9.27
N ALA A 65 3.80 -1.23 8.31
CA ALA A 65 5.22 -1.44 8.03
C ALA A 65 6.09 -0.40 8.74
N SER A 66 7.26 -0.80 9.23
CA SER A 66 8.18 0.07 9.95
C SER A 66 9.64 -0.33 9.81
N THR A 67 10.53 0.66 9.88
CA THR A 67 11.99 0.47 9.87
C THR A 67 12.62 0.43 11.26
N HIS A 68 11.84 0.61 12.34
CA HIS A 68 12.32 0.86 13.70
C HIS A 68 13.24 -0.21 14.29
N LEU A 69 13.15 -1.48 13.83
CA LEU A 69 14.06 -2.52 14.30
C LEU A 69 15.47 -2.44 13.70
N LYS A 70 15.63 -1.74 12.59
CA LYS A 70 16.92 -1.61 11.88
C LYS A 70 17.57 -0.25 12.12
N ASP A 71 16.77 0.79 12.31
CA ASP A 71 17.24 2.13 12.63
C ASP A 71 16.16 2.89 13.41
N ASP A 72 16.53 3.41 14.57
CA ASP A 72 15.67 4.27 15.38
C ASP A 72 15.47 5.66 14.73
N ASN A 73 16.41 6.08 13.88
CA ASN A 73 16.34 7.36 13.20
C ASN A 73 15.42 7.30 11.98
N CYS A 74 14.96 8.47 11.57
CA CYS A 74 14.25 8.62 10.30
C CYS A 74 15.20 8.34 9.14
N PRO A 75 14.94 7.33 8.27
CA PRO A 75 15.81 7.07 7.13
C PRO A 75 15.88 8.28 6.21
N GLU A 76 17.07 8.59 5.70
CA GLU A 76 17.27 9.71 4.79
C GLU A 76 16.40 9.56 3.54
N ALA A 77 15.72 10.66 3.19
CA ALA A 77 14.99 10.70 1.93
C ALA A 77 16.00 10.71 0.76
N PRO A 78 15.78 9.89 -0.29
CA PRO A 78 16.67 9.89 -1.44
C PRO A 78 16.67 11.28 -2.11
N LEU A 79 17.83 11.69 -2.63
CA LEU A 79 17.93 12.90 -3.41
C LEU A 79 16.97 12.83 -4.60
N ARG A 80 16.11 13.82 -4.74
CA ARG A 80 15.23 13.95 -5.91
C ARG A 80 16.09 13.99 -7.17
N LYS A 81 15.89 13.01 -8.06
CA LYS A 81 16.50 13.05 -9.40
C LYS A 81 15.78 14.13 -10.21
N GLU A 82 16.54 15.06 -10.78
CA GLU A 82 15.99 16.13 -11.60
C GLU A 82 14.99 15.57 -12.63
N GLY A 83 13.76 16.11 -12.61
CA GLY A 83 12.70 15.76 -13.53
C GLY A 83 11.99 14.43 -13.33
N LYS A 84 12.32 13.66 -12.27
CA LYS A 84 11.67 12.37 -11.97
C LYS A 84 11.04 12.36 -10.58
N TYR A 85 9.81 11.87 -10.53
CA TYR A 85 9.15 11.54 -9.27
C TYR A 85 9.47 10.11 -8.90
N VAL A 86 10.20 9.90 -7.81
CA VAL A 86 10.63 8.59 -7.31
C VAL A 86 10.28 8.43 -5.84
N TRP A 87 10.01 7.20 -5.43
CA TRP A 87 9.83 6.80 -4.04
C TRP A 87 11.01 5.97 -3.56
N PRO A 88 11.44 6.13 -2.30
CA PRO A 88 12.40 5.23 -1.68
C PRO A 88 11.73 3.90 -1.32
N ILE A 89 12.49 2.83 -1.52
CA ILE A 89 12.19 1.49 -1.05
C ILE A 89 13.27 1.17 -0.04
N TYR A 90 12.96 1.38 1.25
CA TYR A 90 13.90 1.04 2.29
C TYR A 90 13.88 -0.47 2.55
N ASP A 91 15.03 -1.13 2.42
CA ASP A 91 15.21 -2.56 2.66
C ASP A 91 15.12 -2.97 4.15
N SER A 92 14.79 -1.99 4.98
CA SER A 92 14.59 -2.13 6.42
C SER A 92 13.11 -2.17 6.85
N PHE A 93 12.16 -2.06 5.91
CA PHE A 93 10.75 -2.20 6.24
C PHE A 93 10.38 -3.66 6.51
N ASP A 94 9.83 -3.88 7.71
CA ASP A 94 9.14 -5.10 8.08
C ASP A 94 7.69 -4.79 8.51
N ILE A 95 6.82 -5.79 8.44
CA ILE A 95 5.40 -5.68 8.80
C ILE A 95 5.20 -6.13 10.25
N PHE A 96 4.49 -5.33 11.02
CA PHE A 96 4.17 -5.55 12.44
C PHE A 96 2.67 -5.55 12.64
N ILE A 97 2.23 -6.24 13.70
CA ILE A 97 0.88 -6.16 14.26
C ILE A 97 0.96 -5.48 15.62
N SER A 98 0.04 -4.54 15.87
CA SER A 98 -0.06 -3.80 17.14
C SER A 98 -1.50 -3.73 17.63
N ASP A 99 -1.66 -3.54 18.93
CA ASP A 99 -2.93 -3.14 19.54
C ASP A 99 -3.18 -1.62 19.36
N LEU A 100 -4.37 -1.15 19.75
CA LEU A 100 -4.76 0.26 19.63
C LEU A 100 -4.04 1.18 20.64
N GLU A 101 -3.35 0.62 21.63
CA GLU A 101 -2.48 1.33 22.56
C GLU A 101 -1.10 1.58 21.97
N GLY A 102 -0.74 0.89 20.89
CA GLY A 102 0.56 0.98 20.21
C GLY A 102 1.56 -0.05 20.68
N ASN A 103 1.13 -1.07 21.44
CA ASN A 103 2.00 -2.19 21.81
C ASN A 103 2.13 -3.15 20.63
N ILE A 104 3.35 -3.42 20.20
CA ILE A 104 3.62 -4.43 19.17
C ILE A 104 3.33 -5.80 19.75
N THR A 105 2.36 -6.51 19.16
CA THR A 105 1.96 -7.87 19.55
C THR A 105 2.61 -8.94 18.68
N GLY A 106 3.19 -8.57 17.53
CA GLY A 106 3.92 -9.49 16.66
C GLY A 106 4.70 -8.80 15.55
N GLN A 107 5.76 -9.47 15.09
CA GLN A 107 6.47 -9.17 13.86
C GLN A 107 6.08 -10.22 12.82
N LEU A 108 5.55 -9.81 11.69
CA LEU A 108 5.01 -10.72 10.67
C LEU A 108 6.02 -11.04 9.56
N THR A 109 6.98 -10.12 9.31
CA THR A 109 8.08 -10.33 8.36
C THR A 109 9.41 -9.96 8.99
N ASN A 110 10.49 -10.61 8.57
CA ASN A 110 11.86 -10.35 9.00
C ASN A 110 12.90 -10.70 7.91
N GLU A 111 12.45 -10.87 6.69
CA GLU A 111 13.32 -11.14 5.55
C GLU A 111 14.08 -9.89 5.12
N LYS A 112 15.24 -10.09 4.46
CA LYS A 112 15.95 -8.96 3.88
C LYS A 112 15.17 -8.40 2.70
N GLY A 113 14.95 -7.10 2.70
CA GLY A 113 14.28 -6.39 1.62
C GLY A 113 13.13 -5.53 2.15
N TYR A 114 12.39 -4.97 1.23
CA TYR A 114 11.21 -4.17 1.50
C TYR A 114 10.00 -5.08 1.67
N ASP A 115 9.36 -5.06 2.84
CA ASP A 115 8.07 -5.68 3.11
C ASP A 115 7.10 -4.60 3.61
N ALA A 116 6.14 -4.18 2.78
CA ALA A 116 5.21 -3.10 3.14
C ALA A 116 3.90 -3.16 2.31
N GLU A 117 3.10 -2.11 2.38
CA GLU A 117 1.83 -1.95 1.67
C GLU A 117 0.81 -3.06 1.97
N ALA A 118 0.83 -3.55 3.21
CA ALA A 118 0.01 -4.67 3.64
C ALA A 118 -1.45 -4.28 3.84
N THR A 119 -2.36 -5.12 3.33
CA THR A 119 -3.79 -5.07 3.61
C THR A 119 -4.33 -6.45 3.99
N ILE A 120 -5.49 -6.49 4.65
CA ILE A 120 -6.06 -7.70 5.23
C ILE A 120 -7.29 -8.13 4.45
N SER A 121 -7.48 -9.43 4.29
CA SER A 121 -8.69 -10.01 3.71
C SER A 121 -9.92 -9.68 4.57
N PRO A 122 -11.12 -9.58 3.98
CA PRO A 122 -12.33 -9.29 4.75
C PRO A 122 -12.67 -10.37 5.79
N HIS A 123 -12.10 -11.57 5.65
CA HIS A 123 -12.25 -12.67 6.61
C HIS A 123 -11.23 -12.63 7.76
N GLY A 124 -10.22 -11.74 7.69
CA GLY A 124 -9.18 -11.62 8.71
C GLY A 124 -8.17 -12.75 8.74
N ASP A 125 -8.13 -13.60 7.72
CA ASP A 125 -7.29 -14.81 7.68
C ASP A 125 -6.03 -14.66 6.83
N LYS A 126 -5.99 -13.66 5.93
CA LYS A 126 -4.89 -13.42 4.99
C LYS A 126 -4.45 -11.96 4.98
N ILE A 127 -3.18 -11.79 4.69
CA ILE A 127 -2.55 -10.51 4.38
C ILE A 127 -2.03 -10.58 2.96
N VAL A 128 -2.22 -9.52 2.17
CA VAL A 128 -1.49 -9.28 0.91
C VAL A 128 -0.53 -8.12 1.14
N PHE A 129 0.69 -8.20 0.63
CA PHE A 129 1.73 -7.18 0.80
C PHE A 129 2.69 -7.14 -0.39
N THR A 130 3.43 -6.05 -0.52
CA THR A 130 4.49 -5.88 -1.53
C THR A 130 5.84 -6.21 -0.91
N SER A 131 6.67 -6.99 -1.64
CA SER A 131 7.98 -7.41 -1.16
C SER A 131 9.01 -7.44 -2.27
N THR A 132 10.28 -7.13 -1.90
CA THR A 132 11.44 -7.24 -2.81
C THR A 132 12.26 -8.52 -2.60
N ARG A 133 11.77 -9.50 -1.84
CA ARG A 133 12.51 -10.72 -1.46
C ARG A 133 13.03 -11.56 -2.64
N ASN A 134 12.43 -11.44 -3.82
CA ASN A 134 12.86 -12.10 -5.06
C ASN A 134 13.57 -11.16 -6.05
N GLY A 135 13.93 -9.94 -5.61
CA GLY A 135 14.72 -8.99 -6.40
C GLY A 135 13.88 -8.04 -7.26
N ASP A 136 12.56 -8.13 -7.20
CA ASP A 136 11.61 -7.16 -7.81
C ASP A 136 10.49 -6.84 -6.81
N LEU A 137 9.65 -5.85 -7.13
CA LEU A 137 8.50 -5.47 -6.30
C LEU A 137 7.27 -6.28 -6.70
N ASP A 138 7.10 -7.42 -6.04
CA ASP A 138 6.02 -8.35 -6.28
C ASP A 138 5.02 -8.40 -5.13
N LEU A 139 3.80 -8.82 -5.43
CA LEU A 139 2.79 -9.14 -4.43
C LEU A 139 3.01 -10.52 -3.83
N TYR A 140 2.85 -10.58 -2.52
CA TYR A 140 2.86 -11.79 -1.72
C TYR A 140 1.61 -11.86 -0.86
N THR A 141 1.20 -13.07 -0.52
CA THR A 141 0.21 -13.31 0.54
C THR A 141 0.81 -14.14 1.66
N MET A 142 0.27 -13.97 2.87
CA MET A 142 0.60 -14.78 4.04
C MET A 142 -0.65 -14.98 4.91
N ASN A 143 -0.60 -15.90 5.84
CA ASN A 143 -1.59 -16.00 6.89
C ASN A 143 -1.50 -14.80 7.83
N ILE A 144 -2.54 -14.56 8.63
CA ILE A 144 -2.58 -13.45 9.59
C ILE A 144 -1.48 -13.53 10.66
N ASP A 145 -0.93 -14.71 10.91
CA ASP A 145 0.17 -14.97 11.84
C ASP A 145 1.57 -14.85 11.20
N GLY A 146 1.66 -14.40 9.94
CA GLY A 146 2.90 -14.28 9.16
C GLY A 146 3.36 -15.58 8.50
N SER A 147 2.70 -16.70 8.73
CA SER A 147 3.06 -18.00 8.14
C SER A 147 2.60 -18.14 6.68
N ASN A 148 3.11 -19.17 5.99
CA ASN A 148 2.67 -19.56 4.65
C ASN A 148 2.78 -18.45 3.59
N VAL A 149 3.91 -17.76 3.58
CA VAL A 149 4.20 -16.71 2.59
C VAL A 149 4.25 -17.29 1.19
N LYS A 150 3.52 -16.70 0.25
CA LYS A 150 3.43 -17.12 -1.15
C LYS A 150 3.49 -15.92 -2.08
N GLN A 151 4.31 -16.01 -3.11
CA GLN A 151 4.35 -15.04 -4.19
C GLN A 151 3.10 -15.16 -5.08
N ILE A 152 2.55 -14.01 -5.47
CA ILE A 152 1.31 -13.88 -6.24
C ILE A 152 1.59 -13.35 -7.65
N THR A 153 2.53 -12.41 -7.79
CA THR A 153 2.93 -11.83 -9.09
C THR A 153 4.39 -12.13 -9.40
N PHE A 154 4.75 -12.15 -10.69
CA PHE A 154 6.06 -12.61 -11.17
C PHE A 154 6.58 -11.81 -12.37
N ASP A 155 5.81 -10.86 -12.87
CA ASP A 155 6.18 -10.06 -14.03
C ASP A 155 7.07 -8.89 -13.60
N LEU A 156 8.09 -8.58 -14.41
CA LEU A 156 9.00 -7.47 -14.13
C LEU A 156 8.28 -6.15 -13.99
N GLY A 157 8.58 -5.43 -12.92
CA GLY A 157 8.06 -4.11 -12.61
C GLY A 157 7.55 -4.00 -11.19
N TYR A 158 6.83 -2.95 -10.90
CA TYR A 158 6.26 -2.73 -9.58
C TYR A 158 4.83 -3.28 -9.52
N ASP A 159 4.56 -4.11 -8.54
CA ASP A 159 3.21 -4.54 -8.12
C ASP A 159 2.98 -4.15 -6.66
N GLY A 160 1.97 -3.32 -6.38
CA GLY A 160 1.76 -2.87 -5.01
C GLY A 160 0.42 -2.21 -4.74
N GLY A 161 0.19 -1.91 -3.47
CA GLY A 161 -1.05 -1.31 -2.98
C GLY A 161 -2.28 -2.16 -3.27
N ALA A 162 -2.19 -3.46 -2.99
CA ALA A 162 -3.24 -4.43 -3.28
C ALA A 162 -4.35 -4.43 -2.22
N PHE A 163 -5.59 -4.64 -2.67
CA PHE A 163 -6.77 -4.83 -1.82
C PHE A 163 -7.56 -6.05 -2.23
N PHE A 164 -8.08 -6.75 -1.24
CA PHE A 164 -9.01 -7.85 -1.46
C PHE A 164 -10.40 -7.34 -1.88
N SER A 165 -11.10 -8.14 -2.69
CA SER A 165 -12.54 -7.97 -2.93
C SER A 165 -13.35 -8.21 -1.64
N PRO A 166 -14.59 -7.68 -1.55
CA PRO A 166 -15.44 -7.87 -0.36
C PRO A 166 -15.71 -9.34 0.01
N ASP A 167 -15.61 -10.25 -0.95
CA ASP A 167 -15.74 -11.70 -0.74
C ASP A 167 -14.40 -12.43 -0.56
N GLY A 168 -13.27 -11.69 -0.58
CA GLY A 168 -11.92 -12.23 -0.43
C GLY A 168 -11.40 -13.03 -1.63
N SER A 169 -12.16 -13.15 -2.72
CA SER A 169 -11.82 -14.03 -3.85
C SER A 169 -10.83 -13.42 -4.83
N LYS A 170 -10.68 -12.08 -4.85
CA LYS A 170 -9.86 -11.34 -5.81
C LYS A 170 -8.96 -10.32 -5.14
N LEU A 171 -7.93 -9.92 -5.89
CA LEU A 171 -7.05 -8.80 -5.58
C LEU A 171 -7.13 -7.77 -6.70
N ILE A 172 -7.19 -6.49 -6.33
CA ILE A 172 -6.97 -5.33 -7.19
C ILE A 172 -5.71 -4.60 -6.74
N PHE A 173 -4.86 -4.19 -7.65
CA PHE A 173 -3.61 -3.52 -7.33
C PHE A 173 -3.15 -2.61 -8.47
N ARG A 174 -2.19 -1.73 -8.19
CA ARG A 174 -1.51 -0.92 -9.19
C ARG A 174 -0.22 -1.60 -9.62
N SER A 175 0.12 -1.47 -10.89
CA SER A 175 1.28 -2.12 -11.46
C SER A 175 1.93 -1.24 -12.54
N SER A 176 3.26 -1.31 -12.61
CA SER A 176 4.02 -0.85 -13.78
C SER A 176 4.63 -2.05 -14.50
N ARG A 177 4.67 -1.98 -15.84
CA ARG A 177 5.22 -3.04 -16.68
C ARG A 177 6.18 -2.42 -17.69
N PRO A 178 7.48 -2.33 -17.39
CA PRO A 178 8.47 -1.84 -18.35
C PRO A 178 8.55 -2.81 -19.53
N LYS A 179 8.36 -2.29 -20.76
CA LYS A 179 8.25 -3.08 -21.99
C LYS A 179 9.47 -2.99 -22.89
N THR A 180 10.12 -1.83 -22.91
CA THR A 180 11.30 -1.61 -23.76
C THR A 180 12.59 -1.88 -23.00
N GLU A 181 13.67 -2.21 -23.72
CA GLU A 181 15.00 -2.39 -23.09
C GLU A 181 15.43 -1.16 -22.27
N LYS A 182 15.09 0.04 -22.74
CA LYS A 182 15.36 1.29 -22.03
C LYS A 182 14.59 1.36 -20.70
N GLU A 183 13.30 1.08 -20.71
CA GLU A 183 12.46 1.09 -19.50
C GLU A 183 12.89 0.00 -18.51
N ILE A 184 13.21 -1.20 -19.00
CA ILE A 184 13.72 -2.30 -18.17
C ILE A 184 15.04 -1.91 -17.49
N LYS A 185 15.98 -1.33 -18.25
CA LYS A 185 17.26 -0.86 -17.70
C LYS A 185 17.05 0.24 -16.66
N GLU A 186 16.13 1.15 -16.93
CA GLU A 186 15.81 2.26 -16.03
C GLU A 186 15.15 1.76 -14.74
N ASN A 187 14.16 0.85 -14.83
CA ASN A 187 13.49 0.24 -13.69
C ASN A 187 14.50 -0.49 -12.79
N LYS A 188 15.33 -1.39 -13.36
CA LYS A 188 16.37 -2.10 -12.62
C LYS A 188 17.38 -1.14 -11.98
N GLY A 189 17.82 -0.12 -12.72
CA GLY A 189 18.77 0.84 -12.19
C GLY A 189 18.22 1.76 -11.10
N LEU A 190 16.89 1.94 -11.02
CA LEU A 190 16.23 2.59 -9.88
C LEU A 190 16.14 1.64 -8.71
N LEU A 191 15.71 0.40 -8.92
CA LEU A 191 15.57 -0.61 -7.87
C LEU A 191 16.90 -0.91 -7.19
N ASP A 192 18.00 -1.02 -7.95
CA ASP A 192 19.38 -1.16 -7.43
C ASP A 192 19.81 0.00 -6.51
N GLN A 193 19.14 1.15 -6.62
CA GLN A 193 19.36 2.33 -5.78
C GLN A 193 18.31 2.46 -4.66
N GLY A 194 17.47 1.44 -4.45
CA GLY A 194 16.39 1.49 -3.49
C GLY A 194 15.29 2.48 -3.87
N LEU A 195 15.02 2.66 -5.17
CA LEU A 195 14.04 3.61 -5.68
C LEU A 195 13.04 2.93 -6.62
N VAL A 196 11.83 3.46 -6.66
CA VAL A 196 10.81 3.16 -7.67
C VAL A 196 10.24 4.44 -8.25
N GLN A 197 9.90 4.41 -9.54
CA GLN A 197 9.21 5.50 -10.21
C GLN A 197 7.71 5.16 -10.33
N PRO A 198 6.83 5.80 -9.54
CA PRO A 198 5.40 5.46 -9.49
C PRO A 198 4.58 6.19 -10.58
N THR A 199 5.14 6.30 -11.76
CA THR A 199 4.50 6.86 -12.95
C THR A 199 4.20 5.75 -13.96
N ASN A 200 3.24 5.93 -14.85
CA ASN A 200 2.79 4.92 -15.81
C ASN A 200 2.34 3.63 -15.11
N MET A 201 1.47 3.79 -14.14
CA MET A 201 0.86 2.67 -13.42
C MET A 201 -0.55 2.42 -13.92
N GLU A 202 -0.83 1.17 -14.21
CA GLU A 202 -2.17 0.69 -14.56
C GLU A 202 -2.72 -0.20 -13.44
N LEU A 203 -4.02 -0.40 -13.44
CA LEU A 203 -4.67 -1.30 -12.50
C LEU A 203 -4.71 -2.71 -13.06
N TYR A 204 -4.41 -3.68 -12.20
CA TYR A 204 -4.45 -5.11 -12.49
C TYR A 204 -5.34 -5.82 -11.49
N ILE A 205 -6.01 -6.87 -11.95
CA ILE A 205 -6.87 -7.70 -11.13
C ILE A 205 -6.53 -9.17 -11.34
N CYS A 206 -6.54 -9.96 -10.26
CA CYS A 206 -6.37 -11.40 -10.29
C CYS A 206 -7.25 -12.08 -9.24
N ASP A 207 -7.31 -13.39 -9.25
CA ASP A 207 -7.82 -14.15 -8.11
C ASP A 207 -6.86 -14.06 -6.93
N SER A 208 -7.32 -14.26 -5.71
CA SER A 208 -6.50 -14.10 -4.51
C SER A 208 -5.33 -15.10 -4.40
N ASP A 209 -5.29 -16.11 -5.25
CA ASP A 209 -4.16 -17.04 -5.42
C ASP A 209 -3.23 -16.68 -6.60
N GLY A 210 -3.42 -15.53 -7.23
CA GLY A 210 -2.62 -15.01 -8.35
C GLY A 210 -3.07 -15.48 -9.73
N LYS A 211 -4.04 -16.40 -9.82
CA LYS A 211 -4.56 -16.86 -11.12
C LYS A 211 -5.40 -15.79 -11.82
N ASN A 212 -5.62 -15.98 -13.11
CA ASN A 212 -6.45 -15.10 -13.93
C ASN A 212 -6.03 -13.64 -13.89
N LEU A 213 -4.71 -13.39 -13.73
CA LEU A 213 -4.12 -12.05 -13.74
C LEU A 213 -4.41 -11.37 -15.09
N ARG A 214 -4.93 -10.16 -15.04
CA ARG A 214 -5.15 -9.33 -16.22
C ARG A 214 -5.08 -7.84 -15.89
N GLN A 215 -4.70 -7.06 -16.87
CA GLN A 215 -4.78 -5.61 -16.83
C GLN A 215 -6.25 -5.18 -16.86
N LEU A 216 -6.63 -4.24 -15.99
CA LEU A 216 -7.99 -3.70 -15.91
C LEU A 216 -8.10 -2.35 -16.62
N THR A 217 -7.09 -1.48 -16.50
CA THR A 217 -7.04 -0.16 -17.14
C THR A 217 -5.89 -0.06 -18.13
N ASP A 218 -6.08 0.76 -19.16
CA ASP A 218 -5.05 1.17 -20.14
C ASP A 218 -5.25 2.67 -20.42
N LEU A 219 -5.09 3.48 -19.38
CA LEU A 219 -5.38 4.91 -19.37
C LEU A 219 -4.12 5.77 -19.53
N GLY A 220 -2.96 5.17 -19.25
CA GLY A 220 -1.71 5.91 -19.13
C GLY A 220 -1.61 6.74 -17.87
N ASN A 221 -0.50 7.46 -17.71
CA ASN A 221 -0.19 8.25 -16.52
C ASN A 221 -0.20 7.39 -15.23
N ALA A 222 -0.76 7.91 -14.14
CA ALA A 222 -0.76 7.22 -12.85
C ALA A 222 -2.18 6.91 -12.39
N ASN A 223 -2.45 5.62 -12.18
CA ASN A 223 -3.71 5.10 -11.65
C ASN A 223 -3.43 4.48 -10.29
N TRP A 224 -3.93 5.09 -9.21
CA TRP A 224 -3.51 4.80 -7.84
C TRP A 224 -4.68 4.44 -6.93
N SER A 225 -4.30 3.80 -5.81
CA SER A 225 -5.20 3.52 -4.68
C SER A 225 -6.52 2.86 -5.11
N PRO A 226 -6.47 1.78 -5.92
CA PRO A 226 -7.68 1.08 -6.31
C PRO A 226 -8.28 0.36 -5.10
N VAL A 227 -9.61 0.46 -4.94
CA VAL A 227 -10.36 -0.30 -3.94
C VAL A 227 -11.63 -0.86 -4.58
N PHE A 228 -12.08 -2.01 -4.12
CA PHE A 228 -13.38 -2.51 -4.52
C PHE A 228 -14.50 -1.67 -3.93
N HIS A 229 -15.48 -1.34 -4.74
CA HIS A 229 -16.76 -0.87 -4.22
C HIS A 229 -17.41 -1.98 -3.38
N PRO A 230 -18.14 -1.68 -2.29
CA PRO A 230 -18.73 -2.70 -1.41
C PRO A 230 -19.63 -3.73 -2.12
N SER A 231 -20.20 -3.37 -3.27
CA SER A 231 -20.95 -4.34 -4.10
C SER A 231 -20.10 -5.45 -4.72
N GLY A 232 -18.77 -5.33 -4.70
CA GLY A 232 -17.86 -6.25 -5.37
C GLY A 232 -17.87 -6.19 -6.90
N LYS A 233 -18.60 -5.24 -7.52
CA LYS A 233 -18.80 -5.17 -8.98
C LYS A 233 -18.02 -4.06 -9.68
N LYS A 234 -17.48 -3.12 -8.93
CA LYS A 234 -16.76 -1.96 -9.44
C LYS A 234 -15.49 -1.71 -8.64
N ILE A 235 -14.55 -1.00 -9.27
CA ILE A 235 -13.34 -0.47 -8.65
C ILE A 235 -13.45 1.04 -8.60
N LEU A 236 -13.18 1.62 -7.43
CA LEU A 236 -12.94 3.04 -7.22
C LEU A 236 -11.44 3.28 -7.19
N PHE A 237 -10.95 4.29 -7.87
CA PHE A 237 -9.52 4.61 -7.92
C PHE A 237 -9.26 6.08 -8.19
N SER A 238 -8.05 6.50 -7.92
CA SER A 238 -7.54 7.84 -8.18
C SER A 238 -6.69 7.84 -9.44
N SER A 239 -6.91 8.79 -10.35
CA SER A 239 -6.15 8.88 -11.59
C SER A 239 -5.93 10.31 -12.06
N ASN A 240 -4.80 10.52 -12.74
CA ASN A 240 -4.46 11.78 -13.42
C ASN A 240 -4.41 11.63 -14.95
N PHE A 241 -5.04 10.60 -15.52
CA PHE A 241 -4.96 10.31 -16.95
C PHE A 241 -5.48 11.45 -17.85
N GLU A 242 -6.43 12.26 -17.34
CA GLU A 242 -6.95 13.44 -18.07
C GLU A 242 -6.10 14.70 -17.87
N ALA A 243 -5.05 14.64 -17.04
CA ALA A 243 -4.24 15.81 -16.73
C ALA A 243 -3.14 16.03 -17.77
N GLU A 244 -3.02 17.22 -18.32
CA GLU A 244 -1.93 17.60 -19.24
C GLU A 244 -0.55 17.56 -18.58
N ARG A 245 -0.47 17.76 -17.27
CA ARG A 245 0.76 17.72 -16.47
C ARG A 245 0.49 17.05 -15.13
N GLY A 246 0.77 15.80 -14.94
CA GLY A 246 0.94 15.03 -13.71
C GLY A 246 0.18 15.38 -12.40
N PHE A 247 -0.52 16.47 -12.37
CA PHE A 247 -1.31 17.07 -11.30
C PHE A 247 -2.58 17.63 -11.92
N PRO A 248 -3.76 17.44 -11.69
CA PRO A 248 -4.47 16.93 -10.55
C PRO A 248 -4.96 15.49 -10.72
N PHE A 249 -5.15 14.80 -9.59
CA PHE A 249 -5.85 13.52 -9.55
C PHE A 249 -7.34 13.73 -9.34
N ASN A 250 -8.16 12.89 -10.00
CA ASN A 250 -9.59 12.80 -9.80
C ASN A 250 -9.98 11.37 -9.43
N LEU A 251 -11.17 11.20 -8.86
CA LEU A 251 -11.72 9.89 -8.55
C LEU A 251 -12.52 9.34 -9.73
N TYR A 252 -12.33 8.05 -9.99
CA TYR A 252 -13.00 7.33 -11.06
C TYR A 252 -13.54 6.00 -10.55
N MET A 253 -14.56 5.53 -11.22
CA MET A 253 -15.15 4.22 -11.00
C MET A 253 -15.23 3.46 -12.32
N ILE A 254 -14.87 2.16 -12.29
CA ILE A 254 -14.84 1.29 -13.47
C ILE A 254 -15.43 -0.08 -13.12
N ASP A 255 -16.08 -0.75 -14.05
CA ASP A 255 -16.57 -2.11 -13.86
C ASP A 255 -15.41 -3.11 -13.88
N LEU A 256 -15.60 -4.30 -13.29
CA LEU A 256 -14.54 -5.32 -13.22
C LEU A 256 -14.10 -5.83 -14.61
N ASP A 257 -14.87 -5.62 -15.67
CA ASP A 257 -14.51 -5.97 -17.03
C ASP A 257 -13.74 -4.85 -17.78
N GLY A 258 -13.42 -3.74 -17.07
CA GLY A 258 -12.71 -2.60 -17.64
C GLY A 258 -13.59 -1.62 -18.42
N LYS A 259 -14.91 -1.76 -18.35
CA LYS A 259 -15.87 -0.88 -19.05
C LYS A 259 -16.52 0.11 -18.10
N ASN A 260 -17.34 1.02 -18.68
CA ASN A 260 -18.14 2.00 -17.95
C ASN A 260 -17.32 2.87 -16.99
N LEU A 261 -16.13 3.30 -17.47
CA LEU A 261 -15.32 4.28 -16.74
C LEU A 261 -16.11 5.58 -16.54
N THR A 262 -16.25 6.00 -15.31
CA THR A 262 -16.97 7.24 -14.93
C THR A 262 -16.15 8.01 -13.91
N ARG A 263 -16.14 9.34 -14.05
CA ARG A 263 -15.60 10.22 -13.01
C ARG A 263 -16.64 10.38 -11.91
N VAL A 264 -16.19 10.31 -10.64
CA VAL A 264 -17.05 10.44 -9.45
C VAL A 264 -17.14 11.89 -9.00
#